data_92e850438d535725fe6187a689ebca92
#
_entry.id   92e850438d535725fe6187a689ebca92
#
_cell.length_a   1.000
_cell.length_b   1.000
_cell.length_c   1.000
_cell.angle_alpha   90.00
_cell.angle_beta   90.00
_cell.angle_gamma   90.00
#
_symmetry.space_group_name_H-M   'P 1'
#
loop_
_entity.id
_entity.type
_entity.pdbx_description
1 polymer ?
#
loop_
_entity_poly.entity_id
_entity_poly.type
_entity_poly.pdbx_seq_one_letter_code
_entity_poly.pdbx_strand_id
1 'polypeptide(L)'
;MVSKLKKKLNFYNEFKDLYFQIINDFKFDYHRDCEARDYLSGLLAKKNHSWKIENILKSFNKLILSKPAILIYGCGPSLELTVDMILEQKGRKFFDTFINLVANGASVFLREKNIRIDGIFTDLDGITKNEFSYSKFNIVHAHGDNMEKLKYFENDILKFENVIGTTQVEPIENIINPGGFTDGDRILFFIHKLLNPSQMIFLIGMDFQNIIGKYSKLEIMSDQEATSIKKKKLSYAVELIEWIKTKITNEMFFINSGFVSDKFEYITINDFIEMINS
;
A
#
# COMPACT_ATOMS: atom_id res chain seq x y z
N MET A 1 -17.55 -13.41 17.65
CA MET A 1 -16.80 -12.33 18.37
C MET A 1 -15.75 -11.78 17.41
N VAL A 2 -15.91 -10.54 16.92
CA VAL A 2 -14.94 -9.88 16.00
C VAL A 2 -13.60 -9.78 16.72
N SER A 3 -12.51 -10.19 16.06
CA SER A 3 -11.20 -10.14 16.71
C SER A 3 -10.81 -8.69 17.04
N LYS A 4 -10.13 -8.51 18.18
CA LYS A 4 -9.66 -7.19 18.65
C LYS A 4 -8.81 -6.50 17.58
N LEU A 5 -8.02 -7.26 16.79
CA LEU A 5 -7.15 -6.74 15.75
C LEU A 5 -7.93 -6.26 14.52
N LYS A 6 -8.92 -7.05 14.05
CA LYS A 6 -9.79 -6.63 12.94
C LYS A 6 -10.53 -5.33 13.27
N LYS A 7 -11.08 -5.23 14.50
CA LYS A 7 -11.75 -3.99 14.96
C LYS A 7 -10.79 -2.81 15.00
N LYS A 8 -9.53 -3.04 15.42
CA LYS A 8 -8.48 -2.02 15.49
C LYS A 8 -8.10 -1.48 14.10
N LEU A 9 -8.16 -2.34 13.06
CA LEU A 9 -7.80 -1.99 11.68
C LEU A 9 -8.96 -1.42 10.86
N ASN A 10 -10.20 -1.47 11.35
CA ASN A 10 -11.31 -0.79 10.69
C ASN A 10 -11.32 0.68 11.09
N PHE A 11 -11.13 1.53 10.10
CA PHE A 11 -11.08 2.99 10.25
C PHE A 11 -12.24 3.68 9.52
N TYR A 12 -13.25 2.91 9.12
CA TYR A 12 -14.36 3.39 8.29
C TYR A 12 -15.10 4.58 8.91
N ASN A 13 -15.43 4.52 10.19
CA ASN A 13 -16.23 5.58 10.83
C ASN A 13 -15.49 6.92 10.87
N GLU A 14 -14.16 6.90 11.03
CA GLU A 14 -13.32 8.09 11.05
C GLU A 14 -13.03 8.59 9.63
N PHE A 15 -13.08 7.71 8.62
CA PHE A 15 -12.70 7.99 7.24
C PHE A 15 -13.89 8.29 6.31
N LYS A 16 -15.09 7.79 6.63
CA LYS A 16 -16.26 7.79 5.73
C LYS A 16 -16.63 9.17 5.19
N ASP A 17 -16.58 10.20 5.99
CA ASP A 17 -16.98 11.55 5.57
C ASP A 17 -16.03 12.09 4.50
N LEU A 18 -14.72 11.86 4.66
CA LEU A 18 -13.72 12.18 3.65
C LEU A 18 -13.86 11.30 2.40
N TYR A 19 -14.18 10.02 2.57
CA TYR A 19 -14.48 9.15 1.45
C TYR A 19 -15.68 9.67 0.64
N PHE A 20 -16.78 10.07 1.29
CA PHE A 20 -17.92 10.66 0.60
C PHE A 20 -17.59 11.96 -0.13
N GLN A 21 -16.72 12.78 0.43
CA GLN A 21 -16.19 13.96 -0.27
C GLN A 21 -15.42 13.54 -1.54
N ILE A 22 -14.52 12.57 -1.44
CA ILE A 22 -13.73 12.05 -2.56
C ILE A 22 -14.65 11.50 -3.66
N ILE A 23 -15.61 10.62 -3.34
CA ILE A 23 -16.49 10.02 -4.37
C ILE A 23 -17.37 11.07 -5.06
N ASN A 24 -17.84 12.08 -4.33
CA ASN A 24 -18.58 13.20 -4.92
C ASN A 24 -17.71 13.99 -5.89
N ASP A 25 -16.47 14.26 -5.52
CA ASP A 25 -15.50 15.01 -6.30
C ASP A 25 -15.06 14.31 -7.58
N PHE A 26 -14.97 12.98 -7.55
CA PHE A 26 -14.63 12.14 -8.70
C PHE A 26 -15.85 11.55 -9.41
N LYS A 27 -17.05 11.74 -8.87
CA LYS A 27 -18.31 11.14 -9.35
C LYS A 27 -18.23 9.60 -9.41
N PHE A 28 -17.59 9.00 -8.41
CA PHE A 28 -17.54 7.55 -8.28
C PHE A 28 -18.88 6.99 -7.80
N ASP A 29 -19.17 5.76 -8.19
CA ASP A 29 -20.42 5.09 -7.83
C ASP A 29 -20.24 4.23 -6.57
N TYR A 30 -20.84 4.67 -5.47
CA TYR A 30 -20.85 3.97 -4.19
C TYR A 30 -21.37 2.54 -4.29
N HIS A 31 -22.39 2.29 -5.13
CA HIS A 31 -22.98 0.96 -5.27
C HIS A 31 -22.00 -0.01 -5.93
N ARG A 32 -21.26 0.45 -6.96
CA ARG A 32 -20.22 -0.37 -7.58
C ARG A 32 -19.08 -0.72 -6.61
N ASP A 33 -18.74 0.19 -5.70
CA ASP A 33 -17.77 -0.10 -4.64
C ASP A 33 -18.30 -1.17 -3.67
N CYS A 34 -19.60 -1.14 -3.33
CA CYS A 34 -20.24 -2.18 -2.54
C CYS A 34 -20.26 -3.54 -3.27
N GLU A 35 -20.58 -3.55 -4.58
CA GLU A 35 -20.56 -4.77 -5.39
C GLU A 35 -19.16 -5.41 -5.42
N ALA A 36 -18.11 -4.60 -5.61
CA ALA A 36 -16.74 -5.08 -5.63
C ALA A 36 -16.31 -5.64 -4.26
N ARG A 37 -16.68 -4.98 -3.15
CA ARG A 37 -16.50 -5.48 -1.79
C ARG A 37 -17.16 -6.84 -1.61
N ASP A 38 -18.43 -6.95 -1.99
CA ASP A 38 -19.22 -8.17 -1.82
C ASP A 38 -18.67 -9.31 -2.67
N TYR A 39 -18.22 -9.02 -3.89
CA TYR A 39 -17.55 -10.00 -4.75
C TYR A 39 -16.26 -10.53 -4.10
N LEU A 40 -15.36 -9.64 -3.68
CA LEU A 40 -14.12 -10.06 -2.99
C LEU A 40 -14.42 -10.83 -1.69
N SER A 41 -15.41 -10.39 -0.92
CA SER A 41 -15.88 -11.09 0.27
C SER A 41 -16.33 -12.52 -0.05
N GLY A 42 -17.13 -12.68 -1.12
CA GLY A 42 -17.57 -13.98 -1.61
C GLY A 42 -16.42 -14.91 -2.02
N LEU A 43 -15.37 -14.35 -2.66
CA LEU A 43 -14.16 -15.11 -2.99
C LEU A 43 -13.44 -15.57 -1.72
N LEU A 44 -13.22 -14.67 -0.77
CA LEU A 44 -12.51 -15.00 0.47
C LEU A 44 -13.29 -16.01 1.33
N ALA A 45 -14.62 -15.99 1.28
CA ALA A 45 -15.47 -16.99 1.95
C ALA A 45 -15.35 -18.40 1.34
N LYS A 46 -14.99 -18.51 0.05
CA LYS A 46 -14.76 -19.80 -0.63
C LYS A 46 -13.36 -20.39 -0.36
N LYS A 47 -12.47 -19.64 0.29
CA LYS A 47 -11.12 -20.16 0.63
C LYS A 47 -11.23 -21.36 1.57
N ASN A 48 -10.16 -22.16 1.62
CA ASN A 48 -10.08 -23.31 2.50
C ASN A 48 -10.52 -22.96 3.94
N HIS A 49 -11.19 -23.88 4.63
CA HIS A 49 -11.70 -23.72 6.02
C HIS A 49 -10.64 -23.29 7.03
N SER A 50 -9.35 -23.53 6.75
CA SER A 50 -8.24 -23.03 7.58
C SER A 50 -8.00 -21.54 7.44
N TRP A 51 -8.42 -20.91 6.32
CA TRP A 51 -8.26 -19.47 6.12
C TRP A 51 -9.26 -18.71 6.99
N LYS A 52 -8.74 -17.86 7.85
CA LYS A 52 -9.52 -16.92 8.66
C LYS A 52 -8.79 -15.59 8.66
N ILE A 53 -9.50 -14.52 8.33
CA ILE A 53 -8.91 -13.18 8.27
C ILE A 53 -8.17 -12.82 9.57
N GLU A 54 -8.67 -13.23 10.72
CA GLU A 54 -8.03 -12.98 12.01
C GLU A 54 -6.63 -13.60 12.12
N ASN A 55 -6.45 -14.80 11.56
CA ASN A 55 -5.16 -15.50 11.58
C ASN A 55 -4.17 -14.80 10.64
N ILE A 56 -4.65 -14.40 9.45
CA ILE A 56 -3.83 -13.69 8.48
C ILE A 56 -3.42 -12.31 9.01
N LEU A 57 -4.35 -11.57 9.62
CA LEU A 57 -4.05 -10.29 10.26
C LEU A 57 -3.05 -10.43 11.42
N LYS A 58 -3.16 -11.49 12.23
CA LYS A 58 -2.17 -11.77 13.30
C LYS A 58 -0.80 -12.06 12.72
N SER A 59 -0.73 -12.85 11.65
CA SER A 59 0.53 -13.18 10.97
C SER A 59 1.16 -11.92 10.35
N PHE A 60 0.34 -11.06 9.72
CA PHE A 60 0.80 -9.79 9.19
C PHE A 60 1.29 -8.84 10.29
N ASN A 61 0.54 -8.71 11.39
CA ASN A 61 0.96 -7.91 12.53
C ASN A 61 2.30 -8.40 13.13
N LYS A 62 2.49 -9.72 13.24
CA LYS A 62 3.77 -10.31 13.69
C LYS A 62 4.91 -9.96 12.73
N LEU A 63 4.63 -9.96 11.43
CA LEU A 63 5.60 -9.55 10.41
C LEU A 63 5.97 -8.07 10.60
N ILE A 64 4.99 -7.16 10.67
CA ILE A 64 5.24 -5.71 10.86
C ILE A 64 6.15 -5.46 12.06
N LEU A 65 5.93 -6.15 13.16
CA LEU A 65 6.70 -6.00 14.40
C LEU A 65 8.06 -6.69 14.38
N SER A 66 8.44 -7.39 13.32
CA SER A 66 9.65 -8.23 13.30
C SER A 66 10.94 -7.47 12.95
N LYS A 67 10.85 -6.22 12.54
CA LYS A 67 11.99 -5.39 12.12
C LYS A 67 11.88 -3.97 12.69
N PRO A 68 13.03 -3.29 12.90
CA PRO A 68 13.04 -1.95 13.48
C PRO A 68 12.56 -0.86 12.53
N ALA A 69 12.53 -1.12 11.22
CA ALA A 69 12.12 -0.14 10.23
C ALA A 69 11.33 -0.75 9.08
N ILE A 70 10.52 0.10 8.44
CA ILE A 70 9.64 -0.25 7.33
C ILE A 70 10.01 0.64 6.14
N LEU A 71 10.25 0.01 4.98
CA LEU A 71 10.34 0.69 3.70
C LEU A 71 8.99 0.58 2.98
N ILE A 72 8.45 1.70 2.55
CA ILE A 72 7.23 1.80 1.76
C ILE A 72 7.60 2.31 0.37
N TYR A 73 7.22 1.56 -0.66
CA TYR A 73 7.55 1.88 -2.04
C TYR A 73 6.31 2.30 -2.81
N GLY A 74 6.33 3.52 -3.35
CA GLY A 74 5.37 4.02 -4.32
C GLY A 74 5.90 3.90 -5.75
N CYS A 75 5.06 4.27 -6.72
CA CYS A 75 5.40 4.20 -8.15
C CYS A 75 5.87 5.56 -8.72
N GLY A 76 6.36 6.47 -7.89
CA GLY A 76 6.82 7.77 -8.34
C GLY A 76 8.16 7.70 -9.09
N PRO A 77 8.54 8.78 -9.81
CA PRO A 77 9.75 8.82 -10.64
C PRO A 77 11.06 8.55 -9.89
N SER A 78 11.12 8.90 -8.59
CA SER A 78 12.33 8.68 -7.78
C SER A 78 12.59 7.23 -7.40
N LEU A 79 11.63 6.31 -7.64
CA LEU A 79 11.70 4.91 -7.21
C LEU A 79 12.97 4.21 -7.69
N GLU A 80 13.19 4.19 -9.01
CA GLU A 80 14.31 3.45 -9.62
C GLU A 80 15.65 4.00 -9.15
N LEU A 81 15.84 5.31 -9.34
CA LEU A 81 17.09 5.97 -8.98
C LEU A 81 17.46 5.73 -7.52
N THR A 82 16.49 5.89 -6.61
CA THR A 82 16.71 5.74 -5.18
C THR A 82 17.10 4.30 -4.82
N VAL A 83 16.35 3.32 -5.31
CA VAL A 83 16.63 1.91 -5.02
C VAL A 83 17.95 1.46 -5.64
N ASP A 84 18.25 1.86 -6.89
CA ASP A 84 19.49 1.48 -7.56
C ASP A 84 20.72 2.08 -6.84
N MET A 85 20.66 3.34 -6.41
CA MET A 85 21.74 3.94 -5.62
C MET A 85 21.94 3.23 -4.26
N ILE A 86 20.88 2.81 -3.59
CA ILE A 86 20.99 2.02 -2.36
C ILE A 86 21.59 0.64 -2.65
N LEU A 87 21.18 0.00 -3.75
CA LEU A 87 21.73 -1.30 -4.19
C LEU A 87 23.24 -1.20 -4.46
N GLU A 88 23.69 -0.14 -5.15
CA GLU A 88 25.10 0.10 -5.44
C GLU A 88 25.94 0.28 -4.18
N GLN A 89 25.41 1.01 -3.19
CA GLN A 89 26.17 1.34 -1.96
C GLN A 89 26.13 0.21 -0.93
N LYS A 90 25.04 -0.53 -0.81
CA LYS A 90 24.78 -1.47 0.29
C LYS A 90 24.53 -2.90 -0.14
N GLY A 91 24.22 -3.10 -1.42
CA GLY A 91 23.84 -4.40 -1.94
C GLY A 91 22.44 -4.86 -1.52
N ARG A 92 21.97 -5.90 -2.19
CA ARG A 92 20.58 -6.39 -2.03
C ARG A 92 20.21 -6.81 -0.61
N LYS A 93 21.14 -7.42 0.13
CA LYS A 93 20.88 -7.91 1.50
C LYS A 93 20.51 -6.79 2.49
N PHE A 94 20.85 -5.56 2.19
CA PHE A 94 20.46 -4.41 3.00
C PHE A 94 18.94 -4.28 3.13
N PHE A 95 18.21 -4.53 2.04
CA PHE A 95 16.75 -4.51 2.04
C PHE A 95 16.12 -5.62 2.90
N ASP A 96 16.84 -6.69 3.20
CA ASP A 96 16.37 -7.75 4.09
C ASP A 96 16.30 -7.31 5.56
N THR A 97 16.90 -6.18 5.93
CA THR A 97 16.84 -5.62 7.30
C THR A 97 15.52 -4.90 7.59
N PHE A 98 14.72 -4.60 6.57
CA PHE A 98 13.45 -3.88 6.64
C PHE A 98 12.25 -4.78 6.40
N ILE A 99 11.06 -4.28 6.76
CA ILE A 99 9.80 -4.74 6.21
C ILE A 99 9.57 -3.96 4.90
N ASN A 100 9.41 -4.65 3.79
CA ASN A 100 9.21 -4.06 2.47
C ASN A 100 7.73 -4.12 2.08
N LEU A 101 7.04 -2.98 2.17
CA LEU A 101 5.64 -2.81 1.78
C LEU A 101 5.54 -2.00 0.49
N VAL A 102 4.78 -2.49 -0.46
CA VAL A 102 4.83 -1.99 -1.83
C VAL A 102 3.45 -1.61 -2.33
N ALA A 103 3.34 -0.43 -2.92
CA ALA A 103 2.13 0.00 -3.60
C ALA A 103 2.14 -0.50 -5.05
N ASN A 104 1.16 -1.34 -5.37
CA ASN A 104 0.81 -1.76 -6.72
C ASN A 104 2.02 -2.10 -7.62
N GLY A 105 2.18 -1.42 -8.74
CA GLY A 105 3.19 -1.72 -9.77
C GLY A 105 4.65 -1.49 -9.36
N ALA A 106 4.95 -0.79 -8.26
CA ALA A 106 6.31 -0.75 -7.72
C ALA A 106 6.83 -2.16 -7.37
N SER A 107 5.92 -3.12 -7.18
CA SER A 107 6.26 -4.54 -6.97
C SER A 107 6.94 -5.19 -8.20
N VAL A 108 6.62 -4.73 -9.40
CA VAL A 108 7.26 -5.20 -10.65
C VAL A 108 8.75 -4.90 -10.59
N PHE A 109 9.08 -3.65 -10.29
CA PHE A 109 10.47 -3.20 -10.18
C PHE A 109 11.24 -3.94 -9.06
N LEU A 110 10.66 -4.06 -7.87
CA LEU A 110 11.34 -4.75 -6.77
C LEU A 110 11.59 -6.23 -7.08
N ARG A 111 10.63 -6.90 -7.74
CA ARG A 111 10.81 -8.29 -8.19
C ARG A 111 11.93 -8.40 -9.23
N GLU A 112 12.01 -7.48 -10.19
CA GLU A 112 13.10 -7.44 -11.19
C GLU A 112 14.47 -7.27 -10.53
N LYS A 113 14.56 -6.49 -9.45
CA LYS A 113 15.78 -6.32 -8.64
C LYS A 113 16.00 -7.47 -7.63
N ASN A 114 15.12 -8.46 -7.61
CA ASN A 114 15.12 -9.57 -6.63
C ASN A 114 15.09 -9.08 -5.18
N ILE A 115 14.46 -7.96 -4.90
CA ILE A 115 14.22 -7.44 -3.54
C ILE A 115 12.97 -8.14 -2.99
N ARG A 116 13.08 -8.67 -1.77
CA ARG A 116 11.96 -9.33 -1.09
C ARG A 116 10.80 -8.37 -0.87
N ILE A 117 9.58 -8.83 -1.13
CA ILE A 117 8.34 -8.11 -0.89
C ILE A 117 7.59 -8.78 0.24
N ASP A 118 7.40 -8.07 1.35
CA ASP A 118 6.68 -8.55 2.52
C ASP A 118 5.17 -8.34 2.39
N GLY A 119 4.73 -7.29 1.69
CA GLY A 119 3.33 -7.05 1.38
C GLY A 119 3.12 -6.14 0.18
N ILE A 120 2.21 -6.54 -0.72
CA ILE A 120 1.73 -5.67 -1.80
C ILE A 120 0.34 -5.14 -1.43
N PHE A 121 0.15 -3.84 -1.54
CA PHE A 121 -1.14 -3.17 -1.48
C PHE A 121 -1.57 -2.81 -2.89
N THR A 122 -2.70 -3.34 -3.35
CA THR A 122 -3.02 -3.29 -4.78
C THR A 122 -4.51 -3.40 -5.05
N ASP A 123 -4.96 -2.65 -6.05
CA ASP A 123 -6.25 -2.83 -6.74
C ASP A 123 -6.13 -3.78 -7.96
N LEU A 124 -4.97 -4.44 -8.12
CA LEU A 124 -4.66 -5.43 -9.14
C LEU A 124 -4.45 -4.86 -10.56
N ASP A 125 -4.47 -3.55 -10.77
CA ASP A 125 -4.35 -2.94 -12.11
C ASP A 125 -2.91 -2.76 -12.57
N GLY A 126 -1.94 -2.65 -11.65
CA GLY A 126 -0.51 -2.44 -11.92
C GLY A 126 0.38 -3.66 -11.71
N ILE A 127 -0.20 -4.85 -11.46
CA ILE A 127 0.56 -6.09 -11.20
C ILE A 127 0.15 -7.23 -12.13
N THR A 128 1.03 -8.23 -12.22
CA THR A 128 0.73 -9.52 -12.85
C THR A 128 0.64 -10.63 -11.79
N LYS A 129 0.31 -11.85 -12.22
CA LYS A 129 0.31 -13.03 -11.35
C LYS A 129 1.70 -13.36 -10.79
N ASN A 130 2.76 -12.89 -11.45
CA ASN A 130 4.13 -13.08 -10.97
C ASN A 130 4.37 -12.27 -9.68
N GLU A 131 4.00 -10.98 -9.64
CA GLU A 131 4.12 -10.15 -8.44
C GLU A 131 3.23 -10.67 -7.33
N PHE A 132 1.98 -11.07 -7.68
CA PHE A 132 1.04 -11.63 -6.72
C PHE A 132 1.59 -12.88 -6.02
N SER A 133 2.27 -13.77 -6.76
CA SER A 133 2.90 -14.96 -6.20
C SER A 133 4.25 -14.72 -5.52
N TYR A 134 4.95 -13.63 -5.88
CA TYR A 134 6.26 -13.29 -5.34
C TYR A 134 6.19 -12.68 -3.93
N SER A 135 5.11 -12.00 -3.60
CA SER A 135 4.93 -11.35 -2.30
C SER A 135 4.62 -12.35 -1.19
N LYS A 136 4.90 -11.97 0.06
CA LYS A 136 4.51 -12.75 1.23
C LYS A 136 3.05 -12.54 1.63
N PHE A 137 2.54 -11.33 1.48
CA PHE A 137 1.13 -10.97 1.71
C PHE A 137 0.59 -10.14 0.54
N ASN A 138 -0.67 -10.38 0.15
CA ASN A 138 -1.39 -9.55 -0.79
C ASN A 138 -2.57 -8.86 -0.09
N ILE A 139 -2.52 -7.55 0.00
CA ILE A 139 -3.59 -6.71 0.52
C ILE A 139 -4.37 -6.21 -0.69
N VAL A 140 -5.44 -6.94 -1.02
CA VAL A 140 -6.26 -6.70 -2.20
C VAL A 140 -7.36 -5.71 -1.86
N HIS A 141 -7.39 -4.59 -2.60
CA HIS A 141 -8.40 -3.56 -2.44
C HIS A 141 -9.51 -3.74 -3.48
N ALA A 142 -10.77 -3.77 -3.01
CA ALA A 142 -11.95 -3.85 -3.85
C ALA A 142 -12.64 -2.48 -3.95
N HIS A 143 -12.80 -2.00 -5.20
CA HIS A 143 -13.56 -0.82 -5.55
C HIS A 143 -14.23 -0.99 -6.93
N GLY A 144 -15.19 -0.12 -7.29
CA GLY A 144 -16.06 -0.32 -8.46
C GLY A 144 -15.32 -0.47 -9.80
N ASP A 145 -14.15 0.14 -9.93
CA ASP A 145 -13.41 0.13 -11.20
C ASP A 145 -12.52 -1.10 -11.40
N ASN A 146 -12.27 -1.93 -10.34
CA ASN A 146 -11.40 -3.09 -10.46
C ASN A 146 -12.12 -4.46 -10.49
N MET A 147 -13.42 -4.49 -10.68
CA MET A 147 -14.20 -5.75 -10.71
C MET A 147 -13.64 -6.77 -11.71
N GLU A 148 -13.24 -6.36 -12.92
CA GLU A 148 -12.68 -7.25 -13.92
C GLU A 148 -11.31 -7.80 -13.51
N LYS A 149 -10.51 -7.01 -12.79
CA LYS A 149 -9.24 -7.47 -12.21
C LYS A 149 -9.47 -8.48 -11.09
N LEU A 150 -10.46 -8.26 -10.22
CA LEU A 150 -10.85 -9.23 -9.19
C LEU A 150 -11.23 -10.57 -9.80
N LYS A 151 -12.01 -10.58 -10.89
CA LYS A 151 -12.36 -11.80 -11.65
C LYS A 151 -11.13 -12.46 -12.28
N TYR A 152 -10.25 -11.67 -12.89
CA TYR A 152 -9.03 -12.19 -13.52
C TYR A 152 -8.09 -12.86 -12.50
N PHE A 153 -8.00 -12.33 -11.28
CA PHE A 153 -7.17 -12.86 -10.20
C PHE A 153 -7.91 -13.84 -9.28
N GLU A 154 -9.16 -14.22 -9.57
CA GLU A 154 -9.98 -15.09 -8.72
C GLU A 154 -9.24 -16.33 -8.25
N ASN A 155 -8.65 -17.10 -9.17
CA ASN A 155 -7.93 -18.33 -8.86
C ASN A 155 -6.69 -18.08 -7.99
N ASP A 156 -5.99 -16.97 -8.20
CA ASP A 156 -4.80 -16.60 -7.43
C ASP A 156 -5.20 -16.18 -6.02
N ILE A 157 -6.27 -15.38 -5.88
CA ILE A 157 -6.85 -14.99 -4.59
C ILE A 157 -7.30 -16.22 -3.80
N LEU A 158 -7.96 -17.18 -4.44
CA LEU A 158 -8.44 -18.41 -3.79
C LEU A 158 -7.30 -19.30 -3.30
N LYS A 159 -6.23 -19.45 -4.08
CA LYS A 159 -5.11 -20.35 -3.79
C LYS A 159 -4.08 -19.76 -2.85
N PHE A 160 -3.82 -18.45 -2.94
CA PHE A 160 -2.78 -17.79 -2.15
C PHE A 160 -3.21 -17.64 -0.68
N GLU A 161 -2.44 -18.17 0.26
CA GLU A 161 -2.84 -18.24 1.67
C GLU A 161 -3.00 -16.83 2.30
N ASN A 162 -1.99 -15.96 2.13
CA ASN A 162 -1.88 -14.69 2.85
C ASN A 162 -2.54 -13.52 2.09
N VAL A 163 -3.84 -13.63 1.82
CA VAL A 163 -4.63 -12.55 1.24
C VAL A 163 -5.43 -11.84 2.32
N ILE A 164 -5.43 -10.52 2.31
CA ILE A 164 -6.26 -9.65 3.14
C ILE A 164 -7.12 -8.80 2.19
N GLY A 165 -8.44 -8.92 2.31
CA GLY A 165 -9.38 -8.10 1.54
C GLY A 165 -9.63 -6.76 2.22
N THR A 166 -9.57 -5.67 1.45
CA THR A 166 -9.89 -4.31 1.90
C THR A 166 -10.88 -3.64 0.96
N THR A 167 -11.57 -2.64 1.47
CA THR A 167 -12.54 -1.82 0.72
C THR A 167 -12.47 -0.37 1.20
N GLN A 168 -13.10 0.52 0.46
CA GLN A 168 -13.31 1.93 0.84
C GLN A 168 -14.73 2.22 1.35
N VAL A 169 -15.65 1.28 1.22
CA VAL A 169 -17.02 1.35 1.76
C VAL A 169 -17.13 0.66 3.13
N GLU A 170 -18.34 0.54 3.65
CA GLU A 170 -18.57 -0.13 4.94
C GLU A 170 -17.99 -1.55 4.94
N PRO A 171 -17.15 -1.91 5.95
CA PRO A 171 -16.53 -3.23 6.03
C PRO A 171 -17.54 -4.31 6.40
N ILE A 172 -17.31 -5.53 5.91
CA ILE A 172 -18.12 -6.71 6.23
C ILE A 172 -17.26 -7.81 6.84
N GLU A 173 -17.82 -9.01 7.08
CA GLU A 173 -17.24 -10.04 7.93
C GLU A 173 -15.77 -10.36 7.66
N ASN A 174 -15.36 -10.55 6.40
CA ASN A 174 -14.01 -10.94 6.01
C ASN A 174 -13.25 -9.86 5.22
N ILE A 175 -13.82 -8.64 5.14
CA ILE A 175 -13.22 -7.46 4.52
C ILE A 175 -13.06 -6.38 5.58
N ILE A 176 -11.96 -5.64 5.54
CA ILE A 176 -11.71 -4.49 6.41
C ILE A 176 -11.63 -3.19 5.61
N ASN A 177 -11.90 -2.07 6.26
CA ASN A 177 -11.65 -0.74 5.71
C ASN A 177 -10.65 0.01 6.60
N PRO A 178 -9.36 0.00 6.26
CA PRO A 178 -8.35 0.74 7.02
C PRO A 178 -8.33 2.24 6.71
N GLY A 179 -9.08 2.72 5.72
CA GLY A 179 -8.99 4.07 5.17
C GLY A 179 -7.96 4.17 4.04
N GLY A 180 -7.69 5.40 3.62
CA GLY A 180 -6.80 5.69 2.49
C GLY A 180 -7.52 5.68 1.15
N PHE A 181 -6.86 6.25 0.13
CA PHE A 181 -7.47 6.43 -1.19
C PHE A 181 -6.63 5.85 -2.32
N THR A 182 -5.31 6.09 -2.33
CA THR A 182 -4.39 5.45 -3.28
C THR A 182 -3.62 4.31 -2.60
N ASP A 183 -3.05 3.39 -3.37
CA ASP A 183 -2.35 2.25 -2.77
C ASP A 183 -1.19 2.68 -1.86
N GLY A 184 -0.51 3.78 -2.20
CA GLY A 184 0.58 4.31 -1.39
C GLY A 184 0.13 4.80 -0.02
N ASP A 185 -0.87 5.67 0.04
CA ASP A 185 -1.37 6.18 1.31
C ASP A 185 -2.10 5.10 2.12
N ARG A 186 -2.79 4.15 1.47
CA ARG A 186 -3.42 2.98 2.13
C ARG A 186 -2.45 2.17 2.96
N ILE A 187 -1.19 2.06 2.55
CA ILE A 187 -0.18 1.37 3.36
C ILE A 187 -0.07 2.03 4.73
N LEU A 188 0.08 3.37 4.78
CA LEU A 188 0.18 4.11 6.03
C LEU A 188 -1.09 3.98 6.88
N PHE A 189 -2.27 4.10 6.26
CA PHE A 189 -3.55 3.88 6.94
C PHE A 189 -3.69 2.47 7.51
N PHE A 190 -3.18 1.46 6.81
CA PHE A 190 -3.25 0.09 7.29
C PHE A 190 -2.30 -0.15 8.47
N ILE A 191 -1.05 0.32 8.37
CA ILE A 191 -0.03 -0.02 9.36
C ILE A 191 -0.06 0.87 10.62
N HIS A 192 -0.64 2.09 10.58
CA HIS A 192 -0.56 3.06 11.69
C HIS A 192 -0.99 2.50 13.05
N LYS A 193 -1.92 1.54 13.07
CA LYS A 193 -2.34 0.85 14.29
C LYS A 193 -1.49 -0.38 14.64
N LEU A 194 -0.60 -0.82 13.77
CA LEU A 194 0.23 -2.01 13.95
C LEU A 194 1.64 -1.70 14.43
N LEU A 195 2.09 -0.47 14.24
CA LEU A 195 3.46 -0.04 14.52
C LEU A 195 3.82 -0.16 16.01
N ASN A 196 5.09 -0.49 16.25
CA ASN A 196 5.72 -0.26 17.54
C ASN A 196 6.24 1.20 17.54
N PRO A 197 6.11 1.96 18.64
CA PRO A 197 6.55 3.36 18.71
C PRO A 197 8.02 3.61 18.33
N SER A 198 8.90 2.62 18.45
CA SER A 198 10.32 2.73 18.09
C SER A 198 10.63 2.42 16.62
N GLN A 199 9.64 2.01 15.81
CA GLN A 199 9.89 1.72 14.40
C GLN A 199 9.97 3.00 13.57
N MET A 200 10.94 3.06 12.67
CA MET A 200 11.04 4.13 11.66
C MET A 200 10.32 3.74 10.37
N ILE A 201 9.78 4.72 9.67
CA ILE A 201 9.11 4.56 8.38
C ILE A 201 9.86 5.37 7.34
N PHE A 202 10.22 4.73 6.24
CA PHE A 202 10.88 5.36 5.11
C PHE A 202 10.06 5.17 3.83
N LEU A 203 9.87 6.24 3.08
CA LEU A 203 9.05 6.31 1.88
C LEU A 203 9.97 6.52 0.67
N ILE A 204 9.90 5.63 -0.32
CA ILE A 204 10.67 5.67 -1.57
C ILE A 204 9.68 5.70 -2.74
N GLY A 205 9.90 6.56 -3.74
CA GLY A 205 8.99 6.67 -4.88
C GLY A 205 7.60 7.21 -4.53
N MET A 206 7.49 7.95 -3.44
CA MET A 206 6.25 8.61 -2.98
C MET A 206 6.33 10.11 -3.31
N ASP A 207 6.48 10.43 -4.60
CA ASP A 207 6.82 11.78 -5.05
C ASP A 207 5.64 12.73 -5.10
N PHE A 208 4.42 12.24 -5.36
CA PHE A 208 3.16 13.01 -5.42
C PHE A 208 3.18 14.27 -6.30
N GLN A 209 4.16 14.40 -7.18
CA GLN A 209 4.28 15.49 -8.13
C GLN A 209 3.42 15.24 -9.38
N ASN A 210 3.47 16.17 -10.33
CA ASN A 210 2.68 16.08 -11.55
C ASN A 210 3.18 15.00 -12.56
N ILE A 211 4.11 14.15 -12.16
CA ILE A 211 4.69 13.09 -12.99
C ILE A 211 4.28 11.72 -12.45
N ILE A 212 3.87 10.85 -13.33
CA ILE A 212 3.58 9.44 -13.04
C ILE A 212 4.80 8.63 -13.43
N GLY A 213 5.37 7.87 -12.50
CA GLY A 213 6.46 6.95 -12.80
C GLY A 213 5.98 5.76 -13.65
N LYS A 214 6.89 5.21 -14.43
CA LYS A 214 6.61 4.13 -15.39
C LYS A 214 6.00 2.87 -14.77
N TYR A 215 6.21 2.63 -13.49
CA TYR A 215 5.63 1.48 -12.79
C TYR A 215 4.20 1.71 -12.26
N SER A 216 3.59 2.86 -12.49
CA SER A 216 2.23 3.13 -12.02
C SER A 216 1.19 2.24 -12.67
N LYS A 217 1.43 1.78 -13.90
CA LYS A 217 0.62 0.81 -14.65
C LYS A 217 1.49 0.02 -15.61
N LEU A 218 1.07 -1.20 -15.94
CA LEU A 218 1.83 -2.13 -16.79
C LEU A 218 2.09 -1.61 -18.21
N GLU A 219 1.20 -0.76 -18.75
CA GLU A 219 1.30 -0.20 -20.10
C GLU A 219 2.14 1.07 -20.20
N ILE A 220 2.58 1.63 -19.07
CA ILE A 220 3.42 2.84 -19.04
C ILE A 220 4.88 2.45 -19.23
N MET A 221 5.49 2.93 -20.31
CA MET A 221 6.88 2.57 -20.67
C MET A 221 7.94 3.56 -20.16
N SER A 222 7.53 4.77 -19.81
CA SER A 222 8.40 5.82 -19.27
C SER A 222 7.62 6.78 -18.37
N ASP A 223 8.33 7.52 -17.55
CA ASP A 223 7.72 8.57 -16.75
C ASP A 223 7.00 9.58 -17.65
N GLN A 224 5.81 10.01 -17.24
CA GLN A 224 4.97 10.89 -18.04
C GLN A 224 4.18 11.86 -17.18
N GLU A 225 3.71 12.95 -17.79
CA GLU A 225 2.88 13.93 -17.12
C GLU A 225 1.54 13.30 -16.68
N ALA A 226 1.15 13.58 -15.44
CA ALA A 226 -0.12 13.11 -14.88
C ALA A 226 -1.31 13.82 -15.53
N THR A 227 -2.35 13.06 -15.87
CA THR A 227 -3.65 13.63 -16.27
C THR A 227 -4.23 14.49 -15.13
N SER A 228 -5.16 15.40 -15.46
CA SER A 228 -5.85 16.23 -14.46
C SER A 228 -6.50 15.40 -13.34
N ILE A 229 -7.11 14.27 -13.71
CA ILE A 229 -7.71 13.33 -12.74
C ILE A 229 -6.63 12.73 -11.84
N LYS A 230 -5.51 12.31 -12.41
CA LYS A 230 -4.41 11.73 -11.61
C LYS A 230 -3.75 12.77 -10.71
N LYS A 231 -3.54 14.00 -11.20
CA LYS A 231 -3.05 15.13 -10.37
C LYS A 231 -3.96 15.36 -9.17
N LYS A 232 -5.29 15.36 -9.37
CA LYS A 232 -6.27 15.49 -8.29
C LYS A 232 -6.21 14.30 -7.32
N LYS A 233 -6.04 13.05 -7.81
CA LYS A 233 -5.83 11.87 -6.94
C LYS A 233 -4.56 12.00 -6.09
N LEU A 234 -3.47 12.50 -6.67
CA LEU A 234 -2.21 12.71 -5.95
C LEU A 234 -2.32 13.83 -4.89
N SER A 235 -3.07 14.91 -5.14
CA SER A 235 -3.30 15.94 -4.12
C SER A 235 -4.08 15.38 -2.92
N TYR A 236 -5.12 14.58 -3.16
CA TYR A 236 -5.81 13.88 -2.07
C TYR A 236 -4.89 12.93 -1.31
N ALA A 237 -3.98 12.22 -2.00
CA ALA A 237 -3.02 11.35 -1.33
C ALA A 237 -2.09 12.14 -0.39
N VAL A 238 -1.63 13.34 -0.79
CA VAL A 238 -0.84 14.22 0.09
C VAL A 238 -1.64 14.62 1.31
N GLU A 239 -2.86 15.14 1.14
CA GLU A 239 -3.76 15.54 2.24
C GLU A 239 -4.01 14.38 3.21
N LEU A 240 -4.21 13.18 2.68
CA LEU A 240 -4.41 11.96 3.47
C LEU A 240 -3.16 11.55 4.25
N ILE A 241 -1.98 11.66 3.66
CA ILE A 241 -0.72 11.37 4.36
C ILE A 241 -0.47 12.42 5.43
N GLU A 242 -0.72 13.70 5.17
CA GLU A 242 -0.66 14.74 6.20
C GLU A 242 -1.60 14.43 7.37
N TRP A 243 -2.83 14.02 7.06
CA TRP A 243 -3.79 13.68 8.09
C TRP A 243 -3.38 12.44 8.89
N ILE A 244 -3.01 11.34 8.22
CA ILE A 244 -2.61 10.12 8.95
C ILE A 244 -1.31 10.31 9.73
N LYS A 245 -0.40 11.18 9.27
CA LYS A 245 0.81 11.55 10.03
C LYS A 245 0.47 12.14 11.40
N THR A 246 -0.64 12.85 11.56
CA THR A 246 -1.08 13.34 12.89
C THR A 246 -1.44 12.22 13.87
N LYS A 247 -1.64 11.00 13.39
CA LYS A 247 -2.01 9.81 14.18
C LYS A 247 -0.86 8.81 14.34
N ILE A 248 0.23 9.03 13.60
CA ILE A 248 1.47 8.23 13.66
C ILE A 248 2.47 9.01 14.52
N THR A 249 2.95 8.40 15.60
CA THR A 249 3.98 8.99 16.47
C THR A 249 5.40 8.59 16.04
N ASN A 250 5.52 7.66 15.10
CA ASN A 250 6.77 7.17 14.55
C ASN A 250 7.43 8.22 13.66
N GLU A 251 8.74 8.25 13.64
CA GLU A 251 9.50 9.02 12.66
C GLU A 251 9.21 8.50 11.25
N MET A 252 8.98 9.43 10.31
CA MET A 252 8.60 9.11 8.93
C MET A 252 9.32 10.04 7.97
N PHE A 253 10.13 9.47 7.09
CA PHE A 253 11.03 10.17 6.19
C PHE A 253 10.75 9.83 4.71
N PHE A 254 10.77 10.85 3.87
CA PHE A 254 10.75 10.71 2.42
C PHE A 254 12.19 10.70 1.90
N ILE A 255 12.60 9.58 1.29
CA ILE A 255 13.97 9.43 0.80
C ILE A 255 14.06 9.89 -0.66
N ASN A 256 14.96 10.84 -0.93
CA ASN A 256 15.28 11.31 -2.29
C ASN A 256 14.06 11.73 -3.12
N SER A 257 12.99 12.15 -2.45
CA SER A 257 11.76 12.65 -3.09
C SER A 257 11.80 14.17 -3.25
N GLY A 258 11.09 14.66 -4.26
CA GLY A 258 10.84 16.09 -4.40
C GLY A 258 9.96 16.65 -3.29
N PHE A 259 10.12 17.93 -2.97
CA PHE A 259 9.32 18.59 -1.96
C PHE A 259 7.84 18.68 -2.37
N VAL A 260 6.93 18.28 -1.49
CA VAL A 260 5.47 18.31 -1.70
C VAL A 260 4.72 19.00 -0.56
N SER A 261 5.21 18.91 0.68
CA SER A 261 4.58 19.48 1.87
C SER A 261 5.64 19.81 2.93
N ASP A 262 5.46 20.91 3.63
CA ASP A 262 6.28 21.33 4.78
C ASP A 262 6.04 20.46 6.04
N LYS A 263 5.00 19.64 6.03
CA LYS A 263 4.71 18.69 7.11
C LYS A 263 5.50 17.39 7.00
N PHE A 264 6.19 17.16 5.87
CA PHE A 264 6.97 15.94 5.65
C PHE A 264 8.45 16.18 5.91
N GLU A 265 9.14 15.14 6.32
CA GLU A 265 10.58 15.16 6.55
C GLU A 265 11.27 14.47 5.37
N TYR A 266 12.19 15.20 4.74
CA TYR A 266 12.92 14.75 3.56
C TYR A 266 14.37 14.50 3.92
N ILE A 267 14.89 13.35 3.50
CA ILE A 267 16.29 12.98 3.73
C ILE A 267 16.94 12.53 2.44
N THR A 268 18.25 12.68 2.38
CA THR A 268 19.06 12.11 1.30
C THR A 268 19.25 10.59 1.49
N ILE A 269 19.72 9.91 0.45
CA ILE A 269 20.10 8.49 0.55
C ILE A 269 21.25 8.30 1.55
N ASN A 270 22.20 9.25 1.63
CA ASN A 270 23.30 9.17 2.58
C ASN A 270 22.80 9.29 4.02
N ASP A 271 21.94 10.26 4.32
CA ASP A 271 21.32 10.41 5.64
C ASP A 271 20.57 9.12 6.05
N PHE A 272 19.79 8.56 5.13
CA PHE A 272 19.10 7.28 5.37
C PHE A 272 20.07 6.15 5.73
N ILE A 273 21.15 6.01 4.97
CA ILE A 273 22.15 4.96 5.20
C ILE A 273 22.85 5.17 6.55
N GLU A 274 23.16 6.40 6.92
CA GLU A 274 23.77 6.73 8.21
C GLU A 274 22.83 6.42 9.38
N MET A 275 21.56 6.79 9.28
CA MET A 275 20.52 6.50 10.30
C MET A 275 20.36 5.00 10.56
N ILE A 276 20.51 4.16 9.55
CA ILE A 276 20.37 2.70 9.70
C ILE A 276 21.62 2.04 10.25
N ASN A 277 22.79 2.66 10.11
CA ASN A 277 24.05 2.11 10.64
C ASN A 277 24.32 2.55 12.09
N SER A 278 23.60 3.57 12.60
CA SER A 278 23.66 4.06 13.98
C SER A 278 22.84 3.19 14.94
#